data_464f7094e1dfb5b10a79cf13ba8ff97e
#
_entry.id   464f7094e1dfb5b10a79cf13ba8ff97e
#
_cell.length_a   1.000
_cell.length_b   1.000
_cell.length_c   1.000
_cell.angle_alpha   90.00
_cell.angle_beta   90.00
_cell.angle_gamma   90.00
#
_symmetry.space_group_name_H-M   'P 1'
#
loop_
_entity.id
_entity.type
_entity.pdbx_description
1 polymer ?
#
loop_
_entity_poly.entity_id
_entity_poly.type
_entity_poly.pdbx_seq_one_letter_code
_entity_poly.pdbx_strand_id
1 'polypeptide(L)'
;MSASSQDILVHTDSAVMTITLNRVEKKNSITSAMYAAMADALDAAHADAAVRVVVIQGHESIFSAGNDIGDFLNGPPATHESPVFRFLRGISTFPKPLVAAVCGPAVGIGTTLLLHCDLVYAGDNAAFSMPFVNLGLCPEAASSFLAPQLMGYARAAE
;
A
#
# COMPACT_ATOMS: atom_id res chain seq x y z
N MET A 1 5.47 23.30 8.89
CA MET A 1 4.12 23.01 8.37
C MET A 1 4.16 21.63 7.75
N SER A 2 3.46 20.68 8.36
CA SER A 2 3.54 19.26 8.00
C SER A 2 2.83 19.01 6.65
N ALA A 3 3.60 18.71 5.59
CA ALA A 3 3.07 18.33 4.27
C ALA A 3 2.33 16.98 4.26
N SER A 4 2.35 16.25 5.36
CA SER A 4 1.89 14.86 5.43
C SER A 4 0.38 14.64 5.41
N SER A 5 -0.44 15.66 5.70
CA SER A 5 -1.91 15.50 5.74
C SER A 5 -2.60 15.64 4.38
N GLN A 6 -1.87 16.02 3.33
CA GLN A 6 -2.42 16.17 1.98
C GLN A 6 -2.10 14.98 1.07
N ASP A 7 -1.02 14.24 1.31
CA ASP A 7 -0.56 13.14 0.46
C ASP A 7 -1.34 11.83 0.69
N ILE A 8 -1.95 11.69 1.88
CA ILE A 8 -2.90 10.63 2.23
C ILE A 8 -4.20 11.28 2.67
N LEU A 9 -5.28 10.98 1.98
CA LEU A 9 -6.62 11.41 2.39
C LEU A 9 -7.34 10.23 3.03
N VAL A 10 -7.98 10.48 4.16
CA VAL A 10 -8.80 9.47 4.87
C VAL A 10 -10.21 10.02 5.00
N HIS A 11 -11.16 9.26 4.50
CA HIS A 11 -12.58 9.59 4.57
C HIS A 11 -13.39 8.37 5.00
N THR A 12 -14.35 8.57 5.89
CA THR A 12 -15.25 7.48 6.30
C THR A 12 -16.69 7.87 5.97
N ASP A 13 -17.35 7.01 5.23
CA ASP A 13 -18.78 7.13 4.93
C ASP A 13 -19.43 5.74 4.99
N SER A 14 -20.62 5.67 5.60
CA SER A 14 -21.46 4.47 5.63
C SER A 14 -20.68 3.20 6.04
N ALA A 15 -19.86 3.31 7.09
CA ALA A 15 -19.04 2.25 7.65
C ALA A 15 -17.86 1.78 6.75
N VAL A 16 -17.56 2.48 5.67
CA VAL A 16 -16.40 2.26 4.79
C VAL A 16 -15.39 3.39 5.02
N MET A 17 -14.18 3.05 5.45
CA MET A 17 -13.07 3.99 5.48
C MET A 17 -12.28 3.87 4.18
N THR A 18 -12.09 4.99 3.48
CA THR A 18 -11.28 5.06 2.27
C THR A 18 -9.98 5.79 2.56
N ILE A 19 -8.87 5.14 2.27
CA ILE A 19 -7.51 5.69 2.32
C ILE A 19 -7.08 5.95 0.88
N THR A 20 -6.90 7.22 0.52
CA THR A 20 -6.54 7.63 -0.85
C THR A 20 -5.11 8.11 -0.90
N LEU A 21 -4.29 7.51 -1.77
CA LEU A 21 -2.97 8.01 -2.13
C LEU A 21 -3.16 9.25 -3.01
N ASN A 22 -2.71 10.43 -2.54
CA ASN A 22 -3.00 11.73 -3.14
C ASN A 22 -1.73 12.55 -3.42
N ARG A 23 -0.69 11.90 -3.95
CA ARG A 23 0.57 12.54 -4.34
C ARG A 23 0.84 12.31 -5.83
N VAL A 24 -0.15 12.64 -6.65
CA VAL A 24 -0.22 12.29 -8.09
C VAL A 24 0.96 12.87 -8.88
N GLU A 25 1.41 14.09 -8.56
CA GLU A 25 2.55 14.76 -9.20
C GLU A 25 3.88 14.02 -8.99
N LYS A 26 3.96 13.15 -7.97
CA LYS A 26 5.06 12.20 -7.71
C LYS A 26 4.65 10.76 -7.98
N LYS A 27 3.62 10.55 -8.81
CA LYS A 27 3.10 9.23 -9.19
C LYS A 27 2.73 8.37 -7.98
N ASN A 28 2.24 8.99 -6.91
CA ASN A 28 1.93 8.34 -5.65
C ASN A 28 3.10 7.49 -5.09
N SER A 29 4.37 7.96 -5.29
CA SER A 29 5.50 7.34 -4.60
C SER A 29 5.38 7.59 -3.11
N ILE A 30 5.56 6.51 -2.32
CA ILE A 30 5.21 6.46 -0.90
C ILE A 30 6.40 6.89 -0.06
N THR A 31 6.22 7.96 0.71
CA THR A 31 7.20 8.46 1.68
C THR A 31 6.97 7.84 3.06
N SER A 32 7.96 7.98 3.94
CA SER A 32 7.85 7.59 5.35
C SER A 32 6.64 8.25 6.05
N ALA A 33 6.37 9.52 5.73
CA ALA A 33 5.21 10.25 6.27
C ALA A 33 3.88 9.66 5.76
N MET A 34 3.80 9.23 4.50
CA MET A 34 2.63 8.55 3.95
C MET A 34 2.42 7.18 4.61
N TYR A 35 3.49 6.42 4.85
CA TYR A 35 3.41 5.16 5.59
C TYR A 35 2.86 5.37 7.00
N ALA A 36 3.35 6.40 7.71
CA ALA A 36 2.84 6.75 9.05
C ALA A 36 1.35 7.04 9.00
N ALA A 37 0.91 7.89 8.06
CA ALA A 37 -0.51 8.26 7.93
C ALA A 37 -1.40 7.06 7.58
N MET A 38 -0.95 6.16 6.70
CA MET A 38 -1.69 4.93 6.38
C MET A 38 -1.75 3.98 7.57
N ALA A 39 -0.65 3.81 8.31
CA ALA A 39 -0.64 2.99 9.53
C ALA A 39 -1.59 3.54 10.58
N ASP A 40 -1.55 4.86 10.83
CA ASP A 40 -2.45 5.53 11.77
C ASP A 40 -3.93 5.37 11.36
N ALA A 41 -4.22 5.43 10.05
CA ALA A 41 -5.57 5.19 9.53
C ALA A 41 -6.05 3.75 9.74
N LEU A 42 -5.17 2.76 9.55
CA LEU A 42 -5.49 1.35 9.83
C LEU A 42 -5.72 1.12 11.33
N ASP A 43 -4.88 1.69 12.19
CA ASP A 43 -5.05 1.61 13.64
C ASP A 43 -6.37 2.25 14.09
N ALA A 44 -6.73 3.42 13.54
CA ALA A 44 -8.00 4.07 13.78
C ALA A 44 -9.19 3.23 13.31
N ALA A 45 -9.10 2.66 12.09
CA ALA A 45 -10.14 1.79 11.54
C ALA A 45 -10.31 0.51 12.36
N HIS A 46 -9.21 -0.04 12.90
CA HIS A 46 -9.25 -1.20 13.79
C HIS A 46 -10.02 -0.90 15.07
N ALA A 47 -9.73 0.24 15.70
CA ALA A 47 -10.31 0.65 16.98
C ALA A 47 -11.78 1.10 16.87
N ASP A 48 -12.21 1.59 15.72
CA ASP A 48 -13.57 2.11 15.51
C ASP A 48 -14.54 0.99 15.07
N ALA A 49 -15.44 0.57 15.95
CA ALA A 49 -16.45 -0.44 15.64
C ALA A 49 -17.43 -0.02 14.52
N ALA A 50 -17.57 1.28 14.25
CA ALA A 50 -18.42 1.77 13.16
C ALA A 50 -17.79 1.52 11.79
N VAL A 51 -16.47 1.44 11.69
CA VAL A 51 -15.77 1.07 10.44
C VAL A 51 -15.81 -0.45 10.25
N ARG A 52 -16.40 -0.88 9.15
CA ARG A 52 -16.56 -2.29 8.80
C ARG A 52 -15.61 -2.78 7.69
N VAL A 53 -15.17 -1.85 6.83
CA VAL A 53 -14.32 -2.14 5.67
C VAL A 53 -13.34 -0.99 5.49
N VAL A 54 -12.12 -1.30 5.06
CA VAL A 54 -11.14 -0.32 4.60
C VAL A 54 -10.89 -0.50 3.11
N VAL A 55 -10.94 0.60 2.36
CA VAL A 55 -10.58 0.64 0.94
C VAL A 55 -9.30 1.45 0.77
N ILE A 56 -8.30 0.90 0.11
CA ILE A 56 -7.10 1.62 -0.32
C ILE A 56 -7.23 1.91 -1.81
N GLN A 57 -7.09 3.17 -2.20
CA GLN A 57 -7.16 3.58 -3.60
C GLN A 57 -6.09 4.61 -3.95
N GLY A 58 -5.81 4.74 -5.24
CA GLY A 58 -4.99 5.80 -5.79
C GLY A 58 -5.81 6.76 -6.65
N HIS A 59 -5.15 7.36 -7.64
CA HIS A 59 -5.77 8.18 -8.67
C HIS A 59 -6.14 7.31 -9.89
N GLU A 60 -7.06 7.77 -10.73
CA GLU A 60 -7.50 7.06 -11.95
C GLU A 60 -6.36 6.73 -12.93
N SER A 61 -5.25 7.48 -12.91
CA SER A 61 -4.10 7.30 -13.81
C SER A 61 -2.91 6.58 -13.14
N ILE A 62 -2.89 6.46 -11.83
CA ILE A 62 -1.77 5.89 -11.07
C ILE A 62 -2.22 5.41 -9.69
N PHE A 63 -1.99 4.16 -9.39
CA PHE A 63 -2.16 3.66 -8.04
C PHE A 63 -0.97 4.06 -7.18
N SER A 64 0.22 3.53 -7.47
CA SER A 64 1.46 3.92 -6.80
C SER A 64 2.70 3.49 -7.59
N ALA A 65 3.69 4.37 -7.66
CA ALA A 65 5.02 4.07 -8.23
C ALA A 65 5.95 3.33 -7.24
N GLY A 66 5.46 2.94 -6.05
CA GLY A 66 6.27 2.27 -5.04
C GLY A 66 6.90 3.25 -4.04
N ASN A 67 7.99 2.82 -3.39
CA ASN A 67 8.70 3.66 -2.43
C ASN A 67 9.28 4.93 -3.08
N ASP A 68 9.21 6.06 -2.37
CA ASP A 68 9.97 7.24 -2.74
C ASP A 68 11.46 6.98 -2.45
N ILE A 69 12.25 6.80 -3.51
CA ILE A 69 13.65 6.41 -3.40
C ILE A 69 14.46 7.49 -2.67
N GLY A 70 14.17 8.77 -2.90
CA GLY A 70 14.85 9.87 -2.23
C GLY A 70 14.59 9.88 -0.72
N ASP A 71 13.35 9.71 -0.33
CA ASP A 71 12.95 9.62 1.09
C ASP A 71 13.59 8.38 1.75
N PHE A 72 13.55 7.24 1.08
CA PHE A 72 14.13 5.99 1.57
C PHE A 72 15.65 6.07 1.78
N LEU A 73 16.40 6.72 0.87
CA LEU A 73 17.84 6.88 0.98
C LEU A 73 18.23 7.87 2.08
N ASN A 74 17.42 8.91 2.31
CA ASN A 74 17.67 9.91 3.34
C ASN A 74 17.30 9.43 4.75
N GLY A 75 16.37 8.48 4.88
CA GLY A 75 15.91 7.95 6.15
C GLY A 75 15.54 6.46 6.05
N PRO A 76 16.52 5.55 5.84
CA PRO A 76 16.21 4.13 5.75
C PRO A 76 15.57 3.61 7.03
N PRO A 77 14.59 2.71 6.95
CA PRO A 77 13.91 2.17 8.13
C PRO A 77 14.91 1.40 8.99
N ALA A 78 15.15 1.90 10.20
CA ALA A 78 16.19 1.37 11.10
C ALA A 78 15.62 0.45 12.19
N THR A 79 14.33 0.52 12.49
CA THR A 79 13.70 -0.24 13.59
C THR A 79 12.35 -0.79 13.17
N HIS A 80 11.85 -1.78 13.90
CA HIS A 80 10.50 -2.33 13.71
C HIS A 80 9.37 -1.31 13.94
N GLU A 81 9.66 -0.19 14.58
CA GLU A 81 8.73 0.91 14.78
C GLU A 81 8.75 1.95 13.66
N SER A 82 9.65 1.79 12.67
CA SER A 82 9.67 2.65 11.49
C SER A 82 8.32 2.59 10.76
N PRO A 83 7.83 3.72 10.21
CA PRO A 83 6.50 3.80 9.61
C PRO A 83 6.19 2.72 8.58
N VAL A 84 7.16 2.35 7.75
CA VAL A 84 6.99 1.27 6.76
C VAL A 84 6.67 -0.07 7.44
N PHE A 85 7.38 -0.44 8.51
CA PHE A 85 7.13 -1.70 9.21
C PHE A 85 5.84 -1.68 10.02
N ARG A 86 5.44 -0.53 10.57
CA ARG A 86 4.10 -0.37 11.17
C ARG A 86 3.01 -0.61 10.14
N PHE A 87 3.11 -0.01 8.97
CA PHE A 87 2.16 -0.21 7.88
C PHE A 87 2.11 -1.66 7.41
N LEU A 88 3.27 -2.28 7.14
CA LEU A 88 3.33 -3.69 6.71
C LEU A 88 2.72 -4.63 7.74
N ARG A 89 2.99 -4.42 9.02
CA ARG A 89 2.35 -5.17 10.11
C ARG A 89 0.85 -4.91 10.14
N GLY A 90 0.44 -3.64 9.99
CA GLY A 90 -0.97 -3.25 9.94
C GLY A 90 -1.74 -4.00 8.87
N ILE A 91 -1.28 -4.00 7.61
CA ILE A 91 -1.97 -4.70 6.52
C ILE A 91 -1.94 -6.23 6.68
N SER A 92 -0.86 -6.80 7.24
CA SER A 92 -0.73 -8.26 7.39
C SER A 92 -1.57 -8.85 8.51
N THR A 93 -2.02 -8.04 9.46
CA THR A 93 -2.80 -8.48 10.62
C THR A 93 -4.14 -7.77 10.75
N PHE A 94 -4.55 -7.03 9.72
CA PHE A 94 -5.78 -6.24 9.77
C PHE A 94 -7.01 -7.16 9.91
N PRO A 95 -7.85 -6.96 10.95
CA PRO A 95 -8.89 -7.92 11.27
C PRO A 95 -10.22 -7.68 10.55
N LYS A 96 -10.31 -6.62 9.74
CA LYS A 96 -11.52 -6.28 8.97
C LYS A 96 -11.21 -6.42 7.48
N PRO A 97 -12.22 -6.58 6.61
CA PRO A 97 -12.00 -6.61 5.18
C PRO A 97 -11.18 -5.42 4.68
N LEU A 98 -10.08 -5.73 3.99
CA LEU A 98 -9.19 -4.77 3.34
C LEU A 98 -9.35 -4.93 1.83
N VAL A 99 -9.74 -3.86 1.17
CA VAL A 99 -10.06 -3.85 -0.26
C VAL A 99 -9.13 -2.86 -0.95
N ALA A 100 -8.70 -3.17 -2.16
CA ALA A 100 -7.97 -2.22 -3.00
C ALA A 100 -8.74 -1.90 -4.29
N ALA A 101 -8.75 -0.61 -4.68
CA ALA A 101 -9.24 -0.14 -5.96
C ALA A 101 -8.06 0.42 -6.76
N VAL A 102 -7.65 -0.29 -7.80
CA VAL A 102 -6.40 -0.06 -8.53
C VAL A 102 -6.69 0.43 -9.95
N CYS A 103 -6.28 1.66 -10.25
CA CYS A 103 -6.24 2.19 -11.60
C CYS A 103 -4.80 2.62 -11.93
N GLY A 104 -4.39 2.43 -13.18
CA GLY A 104 -3.04 2.73 -13.63
C GLY A 104 -1.96 1.83 -13.02
N PRO A 105 -0.69 2.26 -13.10
CA PRO A 105 0.44 1.48 -12.59
C PRO A 105 0.42 1.31 -11.07
N ALA A 106 0.72 0.08 -10.62
CA ALA A 106 1.02 -0.31 -9.25
C ALA A 106 2.39 -0.98 -9.24
N VAL A 107 3.38 -0.38 -8.58
CA VAL A 107 4.79 -0.78 -8.67
C VAL A 107 5.38 -1.05 -7.28
N GLY A 108 6.20 -2.07 -7.16
CA GLY A 108 6.85 -2.43 -5.90
C GLY A 108 5.84 -2.66 -4.78
N ILE A 109 5.94 -1.87 -3.68
CA ILE A 109 4.95 -1.95 -2.58
C ILE A 109 3.53 -1.67 -3.06
N GLY A 110 3.33 -0.86 -4.12
CA GLY A 110 2.01 -0.66 -4.73
C GLY A 110 1.39 -1.96 -5.24
N THR A 111 2.20 -2.92 -5.70
CA THR A 111 1.75 -4.26 -6.08
C THR A 111 1.72 -5.21 -4.88
N THR A 112 2.77 -5.23 -4.07
CA THR A 112 2.91 -6.24 -3.01
C THR A 112 1.92 -6.07 -1.88
N LEU A 113 1.48 -4.83 -1.57
CA LEU A 113 0.42 -4.59 -0.59
C LEU A 113 -0.92 -5.25 -1.00
N LEU A 114 -1.16 -5.42 -2.30
CA LEU A 114 -2.40 -6.02 -2.82
C LEU A 114 -2.52 -7.50 -2.45
N LEU A 115 -1.39 -8.18 -2.20
CA LEU A 115 -1.37 -9.56 -1.74
C LEU A 115 -1.89 -9.73 -0.30
N HIS A 116 -2.03 -8.63 0.43
CA HIS A 116 -2.63 -8.58 1.76
C HIS A 116 -4.09 -8.13 1.75
N CYS A 117 -4.62 -7.73 0.59
CA CYS A 117 -6.01 -7.34 0.46
C CYS A 117 -6.90 -8.57 0.26
N ASP A 118 -8.07 -8.57 0.89
CA ASP A 118 -9.09 -9.63 0.71
C ASP A 118 -9.71 -9.57 -0.69
N LEU A 119 -9.85 -8.35 -1.24
CA LEU A 119 -10.37 -8.12 -2.59
C LEU A 119 -9.57 -7.02 -3.28
N VAL A 120 -9.28 -7.23 -4.56
CA VAL A 120 -8.63 -6.23 -5.43
C VAL A 120 -9.48 -6.01 -6.67
N TYR A 121 -9.97 -4.80 -6.84
CA TYR A 121 -10.64 -4.36 -8.06
C TYR A 121 -9.65 -3.60 -8.94
N ALA A 122 -9.37 -4.13 -10.12
CA ALA A 122 -8.46 -3.53 -11.09
C ALA A 122 -9.24 -2.92 -12.25
N GLY A 123 -8.98 -1.65 -12.55
CA GLY A 123 -9.48 -1.00 -13.74
C GLY A 123 -8.79 -1.52 -15.01
N ASP A 124 -9.35 -1.23 -16.18
CA ASP A 124 -8.84 -1.70 -17.46
C ASP A 124 -7.42 -1.18 -17.77
N ASN A 125 -7.01 -0.09 -17.12
CA ASN A 125 -5.68 0.51 -17.25
C ASN A 125 -4.70 0.06 -16.16
N ALA A 126 -5.08 -0.85 -15.26
CA ALA A 126 -4.21 -1.32 -14.20
C ALA A 126 -3.02 -2.13 -14.75
N ALA A 127 -1.83 -1.83 -14.25
CA ALA A 127 -0.60 -2.53 -14.60
C ALA A 127 0.22 -2.80 -13.34
N PHE A 128 0.63 -4.05 -13.15
CA PHE A 128 1.32 -4.49 -11.94
C PHE A 128 2.78 -4.81 -12.22
N SER A 129 3.69 -4.37 -11.34
CA SER A 129 5.12 -4.64 -11.48
C SER A 129 5.82 -4.76 -10.14
N MET A 130 6.74 -5.72 -10.05
CA MET A 130 7.60 -5.95 -8.89
C MET A 130 9.08 -5.92 -9.30
N PRO A 131 9.68 -4.75 -9.62
CA PRO A 131 10.99 -4.63 -10.24
C PRO A 131 12.16 -4.77 -9.25
N PHE A 132 12.01 -5.57 -8.20
CA PHE A 132 13.00 -5.70 -7.11
C PHE A 132 14.36 -6.21 -7.62
N VAL A 133 14.36 -7.23 -8.47
CA VAL A 133 15.60 -7.81 -9.01
C VAL A 133 16.41 -6.78 -9.82
N ASN A 134 15.72 -5.94 -10.59
CA ASN A 134 16.35 -4.89 -11.39
C ASN A 134 17.02 -3.81 -10.51
N LEU A 135 16.58 -3.69 -9.26
CA LEU A 135 17.13 -2.78 -8.26
C LEU A 135 18.12 -3.46 -7.31
N GLY A 136 18.41 -4.75 -7.48
CA GLY A 136 19.23 -5.53 -6.58
C GLY A 136 18.60 -5.74 -5.19
N LEU A 137 17.27 -5.69 -5.11
CA LEU A 137 16.50 -5.83 -3.87
C LEU A 137 15.78 -7.18 -3.81
N CYS A 138 15.57 -7.67 -2.59
CA CYS A 138 14.64 -8.77 -2.34
C CYS A 138 13.20 -8.28 -2.40
N PRO A 139 12.25 -9.12 -2.88
CA PRO A 139 10.82 -8.84 -2.76
C PRO A 139 10.42 -8.59 -1.31
N GLU A 140 9.60 -7.55 -1.09
CA GLU A 140 9.14 -7.11 0.22
C GLU A 140 7.71 -7.56 0.53
N ALA A 141 7.18 -7.17 1.71
CA ALA A 141 5.79 -7.43 2.14
C ALA A 141 5.41 -8.92 2.04
N ALA A 142 6.33 -9.82 2.37
CA ALA A 142 6.15 -11.27 2.25
C ALA A 142 5.66 -11.74 0.86
N SER A 143 5.87 -10.94 -0.20
CA SER A 143 5.35 -11.25 -1.54
C SER A 143 5.89 -12.56 -2.11
N SER A 144 7.15 -12.92 -1.84
CA SER A 144 7.74 -14.21 -2.25
C SER A 144 7.07 -15.42 -1.57
N PHE A 145 6.39 -15.22 -0.45
CA PHE A 145 5.59 -16.24 0.23
C PHE A 145 4.12 -16.22 -0.24
N LEU A 146 3.52 -15.03 -0.33
CA LEU A 146 2.10 -14.89 -0.63
C LEU A 146 1.76 -15.12 -2.10
N ALA A 147 2.57 -14.61 -3.03
CA ALA A 147 2.27 -14.73 -4.45
C ALA A 147 2.14 -16.19 -4.93
N PRO A 148 3.05 -17.14 -4.57
CA PRO A 148 2.86 -18.53 -4.94
C PRO A 148 1.61 -19.18 -4.35
N GLN A 149 1.17 -18.76 -3.17
CA GLN A 149 -0.05 -19.27 -2.54
C GLN A 149 -1.32 -18.77 -3.23
N LEU A 150 -1.32 -17.50 -3.65
CA LEU A 150 -2.48 -16.87 -4.27
C LEU A 150 -2.66 -17.23 -5.74
N MET A 151 -1.58 -17.30 -6.51
CA MET A 151 -1.65 -17.48 -7.96
C MET A 151 -0.98 -18.75 -8.49
N GLY A 152 -0.38 -19.55 -7.61
CA GLY A 152 0.38 -20.74 -7.96
C GLY A 152 1.82 -20.43 -8.35
N TYR A 153 2.70 -21.42 -8.16
CA TYR A 153 4.15 -21.25 -8.35
C TYR A 153 4.52 -20.78 -9.77
N ALA A 154 3.93 -21.37 -10.78
CA ALA A 154 4.30 -21.07 -12.17
C ALA A 154 4.08 -19.59 -12.54
N ARG A 155 2.94 -19.01 -12.13
CA ARG A 155 2.64 -17.60 -12.37
C ARG A 155 3.44 -16.66 -11.47
N ALA A 156 3.73 -17.09 -10.25
CA ALA A 156 4.51 -16.26 -9.33
C ALA A 156 6.00 -16.23 -9.68
N ALA A 157 6.50 -17.24 -10.40
CA ALA A 157 7.89 -17.34 -10.82
C ALA A 157 8.18 -16.63 -12.16
N GLU A 158 7.15 -16.33 -12.95
CA GLU A 158 7.25 -15.59 -14.21
C GLU A 158 7.43 -14.10 -13.98
#